data_5cc907d9f47e1342a860dd9463bfcd57
#
_entry.id   5cc907d9f47e1342a860dd9463bfcd57
#
_cell.length_a   1.000
_cell.length_b   1.000
_cell.length_c   1.000
_cell.angle_alpha   90.00
_cell.angle_beta   90.00
_cell.angle_gamma   90.00
#
_symmetry.space_group_name_H-M   'P 1'
#
loop_
_entity.id
_entity.type
_entity.pdbx_description
1 polymer ?
#
loop_
_entity_poly.entity_id
_entity_poly.type
_entity_poly.pdbx_seq_one_letter_code
_entity_poly.pdbx_strand_id
1 'polypeptide(L)'
;MPSLPLRGLVPIVRVYDVERSIDFYRGLWFVMRNKLESDGHVVWTWLDNGKACLMLNRSQGPMIPGVRDVVLYLYSPDLVAYRDQLAADGIKVGPIEYPPYMQKGEFGIEDPDGYCVLVGQTDEVSF
;
A
#
# COMPACT_ATOMS: atom_id res chain seq x y z
N MET A 1 10.38 -29.81 -10.22
CA MET A 1 10.89 -28.63 -9.51
C MET A 1 11.07 -27.47 -10.47
N PRO A 2 10.65 -26.29 -10.11
CA PRO A 2 10.88 -25.14 -10.97
C PRO A 2 12.35 -24.83 -11.09
N SER A 3 12.78 -24.65 -12.31
CA SER A 3 14.14 -24.26 -12.63
C SER A 3 14.22 -22.79 -13.07
N LEU A 4 13.10 -22.08 -13.06
CA LEU A 4 13.01 -20.69 -13.48
C LEU A 4 12.38 -19.86 -12.35
N PRO A 5 13.15 -19.54 -11.31
CA PRO A 5 12.62 -18.82 -10.16
C PRO A 5 12.31 -17.36 -10.49
N LEU A 6 11.29 -16.83 -9.81
CA LEU A 6 10.99 -15.40 -9.81
C LEU A 6 11.64 -14.77 -8.57
N ARG A 7 11.97 -13.47 -8.64
CA ARG A 7 12.63 -12.77 -7.54
C ARG A 7 11.71 -11.83 -6.79
N GLY A 8 10.46 -11.75 -7.19
CA GLY A 8 9.51 -10.94 -6.47
C GLY A 8 8.27 -10.64 -7.31
N LEU A 9 7.35 -9.96 -6.68
CA LEU A 9 6.16 -9.44 -7.32
C LEU A 9 5.92 -8.05 -6.76
N VAL A 10 5.76 -7.07 -7.66
CA VAL A 10 5.48 -5.69 -7.26
C VAL A 10 4.25 -5.23 -8.03
N PRO A 11 3.18 -4.85 -7.35
CA PRO A 11 2.00 -4.34 -8.04
C PRO A 11 2.25 -2.94 -8.61
N ILE A 12 1.64 -2.67 -9.75
CA ILE A 12 1.51 -1.31 -10.27
C ILE A 12 0.05 -0.94 -10.14
N VAL A 13 -0.20 0.11 -9.38
CA VAL A 13 -1.55 0.57 -9.09
C VAL A 13 -1.79 1.87 -9.85
N ARG A 14 -2.88 1.92 -10.61
CA ARG A 14 -3.26 3.13 -11.34
C ARG A 14 -4.00 4.07 -10.41
N VAL A 15 -3.55 5.33 -10.38
CA VAL A 15 -4.12 6.36 -9.50
C VAL A 15 -4.42 7.61 -10.32
N TYR A 16 -5.35 8.41 -9.84
CA TYR A 16 -5.71 9.65 -10.51
C TYR A 16 -4.59 10.69 -10.45
N ASP A 17 -4.01 10.87 -9.26
CA ASP A 17 -2.99 11.87 -8.98
C ASP A 17 -1.84 11.20 -8.22
N VAL A 18 -0.74 10.94 -8.92
CA VAL A 18 0.39 10.20 -8.34
C VAL A 18 0.98 10.96 -7.15
N GLU A 19 1.10 12.27 -7.24
CA GLU A 19 1.69 13.07 -6.17
C GLU A 19 0.85 13.01 -4.89
N ARG A 20 -0.48 13.07 -5.03
CA ARG A 20 -1.38 12.90 -3.89
C ARG A 20 -1.24 11.50 -3.27
N SER A 21 -1.12 10.49 -4.10
CA SER A 21 -0.96 9.13 -3.62
C SER A 21 0.40 8.91 -2.96
N ILE A 22 1.46 9.52 -3.48
CA ILE A 22 2.77 9.49 -2.82
C ILE A 22 2.66 10.04 -1.39
N ASP A 23 2.00 11.17 -1.22
CA ASP A 23 1.84 11.78 0.10
C ASP A 23 1.08 10.84 1.05
N PHE A 24 0.03 10.19 0.56
CA PHE A 24 -0.72 9.22 1.35
C PHE A 24 0.18 8.06 1.80
N TYR A 25 0.91 7.44 0.87
CA TYR A 25 1.75 6.29 1.19
C TYR A 25 2.97 6.66 2.03
N ARG A 26 3.45 7.90 1.93
CA ARG A 26 4.45 8.39 2.89
C ARG A 26 3.89 8.41 4.30
N GLY A 27 2.61 8.71 4.47
CA GLY A 27 1.95 8.60 5.75
C GLY A 27 1.91 7.17 6.29
N LEU A 28 1.97 6.18 5.41
CA LEU A 28 2.09 4.77 5.78
C LEU A 28 3.56 4.32 5.90
N TRP A 29 4.50 5.28 5.90
CA TRP A 29 5.95 5.05 6.06
C TRP A 29 6.63 4.47 4.82
N PHE A 30 6.02 4.61 3.64
CA PHE A 30 6.71 4.30 2.39
C PHE A 30 7.66 5.43 2.03
N VAL A 31 8.77 5.07 1.39
CA VAL A 31 9.78 6.00 0.90
C VAL A 31 9.77 5.96 -0.62
N MET A 32 9.78 7.13 -1.26
CA MET A 32 9.85 7.23 -2.71
C MET A 32 11.30 7.04 -3.14
N ARG A 33 11.54 6.03 -3.98
CA ARG A 33 12.89 5.69 -4.43
C ARG A 33 13.19 6.17 -5.83
N ASN A 34 12.17 6.24 -6.68
CA ASN A 34 12.33 6.63 -8.07
C ASN A 34 11.03 7.20 -8.58
N LYS A 35 11.13 8.06 -9.60
CA LYS A 35 9.96 8.67 -10.22
C LYS A 35 10.25 9.03 -11.66
N LEU A 36 9.17 9.14 -12.45
CA LEU A 36 9.19 9.74 -13.78
C LEU A 36 8.23 10.91 -13.79
N GLU A 37 8.63 11.97 -14.46
CA GLU A 37 7.82 13.18 -14.60
C GLU A 37 7.47 13.43 -16.07
N SER A 38 6.30 14.04 -16.28
CA SER A 38 5.84 14.48 -17.59
C SER A 38 4.98 15.73 -17.38
N ASP A 39 5.24 16.78 -18.13
CA ASP A 39 4.50 18.04 -18.05
C ASP A 39 4.42 18.62 -16.64
N GLY A 40 5.51 18.49 -15.88
CA GLY A 40 5.60 19.04 -14.54
C GLY A 40 4.92 18.19 -13.45
N HIS A 41 4.46 16.99 -13.79
CA HIS A 41 3.80 16.10 -12.85
C HIS A 41 4.49 14.74 -12.78
N VAL A 42 4.47 14.13 -11.59
CA VAL A 42 4.93 12.75 -11.44
C VAL A 42 3.87 11.83 -12.06
N VAL A 43 4.29 11.00 -13.00
CA VAL A 43 3.38 10.07 -13.69
C VAL A 43 3.62 8.62 -13.31
N TRP A 44 4.75 8.33 -12.69
CA TRP A 44 5.10 6.99 -12.19
C TRP A 44 6.05 7.13 -11.01
N THR A 45 5.95 6.21 -10.06
CA THR A 45 6.87 6.18 -8.92
C THR A 45 7.05 4.77 -8.39
N TRP A 46 8.19 4.53 -7.76
CA TRP A 46 8.48 3.33 -6.97
C TRP A 46 8.56 3.73 -5.51
N LEU A 47 7.76 3.08 -4.69
CA LEU A 47 7.72 3.28 -3.24
C LEU A 47 8.08 1.99 -2.54
N ASP A 48 8.76 2.08 -1.42
CA ASP A 48 8.96 0.90 -0.58
C ASP A 48 8.99 1.24 0.91
N ASN A 49 8.71 0.21 1.69
CA ASN A 49 8.89 0.18 3.15
C ASN A 49 9.41 -1.22 3.46
N GLY A 50 10.72 -1.35 3.63
CA GLY A 50 11.33 -2.65 3.79
C GLY A 50 11.08 -3.52 2.55
N LYS A 51 10.43 -4.66 2.74
CA LYS A 51 10.11 -5.57 1.64
C LYS A 51 8.78 -5.27 0.96
N ALA A 52 8.00 -4.34 1.49
CA ALA A 52 6.76 -3.92 0.86
C ALA A 52 7.08 -2.93 -0.25
N CYS A 53 6.85 -3.31 -1.49
CA CYS A 53 7.14 -2.49 -2.66
C CYS A 53 5.88 -2.22 -3.44
N LEU A 54 5.77 -1.02 -3.99
CA LEU A 54 4.58 -0.58 -4.69
C LEU A 54 4.98 0.41 -5.78
N MET A 55 4.44 0.24 -6.98
CA MET A 55 4.53 1.24 -8.02
C MET A 55 3.18 1.94 -8.19
N LEU A 56 3.21 3.23 -8.40
CA LEU A 56 2.03 4.02 -8.74
C LEU A 56 2.21 4.56 -10.15
N ASN A 57 1.14 4.51 -10.94
CA ASN A 57 1.14 5.00 -12.30
C ASN A 57 -0.11 5.82 -12.55
N ARG A 58 0.03 6.96 -13.23
CA ARG A 58 -1.12 7.80 -13.52
C ARG A 58 -2.08 7.06 -14.46
N SER A 59 -3.37 7.10 -14.14
CA SER A 59 -4.39 6.54 -15.02
C SER A 59 -4.41 7.30 -16.34
N GLN A 60 -4.72 6.59 -17.44
CA GLN A 60 -4.74 7.20 -18.78
C GLN A 60 -6.07 7.85 -19.11
N GLY A 61 -7.02 7.76 -18.20
CA GLY A 61 -8.34 8.33 -18.38
C GLY A 61 -9.05 8.47 -17.05
N PRO A 62 -10.31 8.89 -17.05
CA PRO A 62 -11.07 9.01 -15.82
C PRO A 62 -11.12 7.68 -15.07
N MET A 63 -10.94 7.74 -13.77
CA MET A 63 -11.13 6.56 -12.92
C MET A 63 -12.58 6.50 -12.49
N ILE A 64 -13.18 5.33 -12.65
CA ILE A 64 -14.58 5.11 -12.26
C ILE A 64 -14.64 5.08 -10.73
N PRO A 65 -15.46 5.93 -10.08
CA PRO A 65 -15.66 5.85 -8.64
C PRO A 65 -16.22 4.49 -8.23
N GLY A 66 -15.86 4.02 -7.04
CA GLY A 66 -16.41 2.79 -6.52
C GLY A 66 -15.33 1.80 -6.11
N VAL A 67 -15.67 0.53 -6.20
CA VAL A 67 -14.85 -0.56 -5.69
C VAL A 67 -13.62 -0.77 -6.57
N ARG A 68 -12.46 -0.88 -5.92
CA ARG A 68 -11.23 -1.36 -6.54
C ARG A 68 -11.08 -2.83 -6.20
N ASP A 69 -10.92 -3.66 -7.22
CA ASP A 69 -10.92 -5.12 -7.04
C ASP A 69 -9.63 -5.67 -6.46
N VAL A 70 -8.55 -4.87 -6.47
CA VAL A 70 -7.26 -5.28 -5.91
C VAL A 70 -7.13 -4.72 -4.51
N VAL A 71 -6.76 -5.60 -3.58
CA VAL A 71 -6.46 -5.23 -2.20
C VAL A 71 -4.95 -5.30 -2.01
N LEU A 72 -4.38 -4.27 -1.40
CA LEU A 72 -2.98 -4.27 -1.02
C LEU A 72 -2.87 -4.77 0.41
N TYR A 73 -2.13 -5.85 0.61
CA TYR A 73 -2.00 -6.45 1.94
C TYR A 73 -0.59 -6.27 2.45
N LEU A 74 -0.46 -5.55 3.56
CA LEU A 74 0.81 -5.26 4.21
C LEU A 74 0.93 -6.09 5.49
N TYR A 75 2.16 -6.36 5.90
CA TYR A 75 2.42 -7.10 7.13
C TYR A 75 3.24 -6.25 8.08
N SER A 76 2.81 -6.17 9.33
CA SER A 76 3.51 -5.42 10.37
C SER A 76 3.91 -6.34 11.52
N PRO A 77 5.13 -6.23 12.03
CA PRO A 77 5.51 -6.99 13.22
C PRO A 77 4.89 -6.43 14.51
N ASP A 78 4.32 -5.22 14.46
CA ASP A 78 3.65 -4.61 15.60
C ASP A 78 2.43 -3.86 15.11
N LEU A 79 1.35 -4.60 14.92
CA LEU A 79 0.11 -4.09 14.34
C LEU A 79 -0.49 -2.96 15.16
N VAL A 80 -0.53 -3.13 16.48
CA VAL A 80 -1.16 -2.14 17.36
C VAL A 80 -0.39 -0.83 17.35
N ALA A 81 0.94 -0.90 17.47
CA ALA A 81 1.77 0.30 17.45
C ALA A 81 1.68 1.02 16.10
N TYR A 82 1.69 0.26 15.00
CA TYR A 82 1.57 0.84 13.66
C TYR A 82 0.24 1.56 13.50
N ARG A 83 -0.86 0.89 13.86
CA ARG A 83 -2.20 1.46 13.80
C ARG A 83 -2.32 2.71 14.66
N ASP A 84 -1.81 2.67 15.89
CA ASP A 84 -1.88 3.80 16.82
C ASP A 84 -1.13 5.01 16.29
N GLN A 85 0.04 4.78 15.67
CA GLN A 85 0.83 5.87 15.08
C GLN A 85 0.09 6.50 13.88
N LEU A 86 -0.50 5.69 13.02
CA LEU A 86 -1.27 6.20 11.89
C LEU A 86 -2.46 7.03 12.37
N ALA A 87 -3.16 6.55 13.38
CA ALA A 87 -4.29 7.29 13.95
C ALA A 87 -3.82 8.61 14.56
N ALA A 88 -2.69 8.61 15.27
CA ALA A 88 -2.11 9.82 15.84
C ALA A 88 -1.71 10.83 14.77
N ASP A 89 -1.30 10.35 13.59
CA ASP A 89 -0.94 11.19 12.46
C ASP A 89 -2.15 11.68 11.66
N GLY A 90 -3.36 11.33 12.09
CA GLY A 90 -4.60 11.79 11.46
C GLY A 90 -5.10 10.91 10.33
N ILE A 91 -4.53 9.73 10.14
CA ILE A 91 -4.99 8.79 9.12
C ILE A 91 -6.20 8.02 9.68
N LYS A 92 -7.27 7.93 8.88
CA LYS A 92 -8.46 7.20 9.28
C LYS A 92 -8.17 5.70 9.17
N VAL A 93 -8.17 5.02 10.31
CA VAL A 93 -7.91 3.58 10.39
C VAL A 93 -9.17 2.85 10.84
N GLY A 94 -9.38 1.66 10.28
CA GLY A 94 -10.47 0.78 10.70
C GLY A 94 -10.16 0.08 12.02
N PRO A 95 -11.14 -0.65 12.56
CA PRO A 95 -10.93 -1.45 13.76
C PRO A 95 -10.07 -2.67 13.45
N ILE A 96 -9.40 -3.19 14.48
CA ILE A 96 -8.67 -4.46 14.34
C ILE A 96 -9.70 -5.58 14.36
N GLU A 97 -9.64 -6.42 13.34
CA GLU A 97 -10.49 -7.58 13.18
C GLU A 97 -9.64 -8.85 13.10
N TYR A 98 -10.26 -10.01 13.28
CA TYR A 98 -9.53 -11.28 13.38
C TYR A 98 -10.14 -12.31 12.44
N PRO A 99 -9.98 -12.11 11.11
CA PRO A 99 -10.55 -13.06 10.15
C PRO A 99 -9.83 -14.41 10.20
N PRO A 100 -10.45 -15.48 9.69
CA PRO A 100 -9.85 -16.81 9.75
C PRO A 100 -8.45 -16.90 9.14
N TYR A 101 -8.16 -16.13 8.09
CA TYR A 101 -6.86 -16.15 7.43
C TYR A 101 -5.82 -15.27 8.13
N MET A 102 -6.24 -14.45 9.13
CA MET A 102 -5.34 -13.57 9.87
C MET A 102 -5.81 -13.45 11.32
N GLN A 103 -5.64 -14.53 12.07
CA GLN A 103 -6.16 -14.62 13.44
C GLN A 103 -5.39 -13.75 14.44
N LYS A 104 -4.19 -13.27 14.05
CA LYS A 104 -3.41 -12.34 14.87
C LYS A 104 -3.88 -10.90 14.74
N GLY A 105 -4.76 -10.62 13.80
CA GLY A 105 -5.39 -9.32 13.63
C GLY A 105 -4.98 -8.59 12.39
N GLU A 106 -5.92 -7.81 11.86
CA GLU A 106 -5.69 -6.90 10.74
C GLU A 106 -6.57 -5.67 10.88
N PHE A 107 -6.19 -4.59 10.23
CA PHE A 107 -7.06 -3.43 10.08
C PHE A 107 -6.96 -2.89 8.65
N GLY A 108 -7.94 -2.08 8.25
CA GLY A 108 -8.02 -1.54 6.90
C GLY A 108 -7.88 -0.04 6.86
N ILE A 109 -7.37 0.43 5.73
CA ILE A 109 -7.24 1.84 5.39
C ILE A 109 -7.73 1.97 3.95
N GLU A 110 -8.36 3.09 3.62
CA GLU A 110 -8.73 3.41 2.24
C GLU A 110 -7.77 4.49 1.71
N ASP A 111 -7.19 4.23 0.53
CA ASP A 111 -6.31 5.21 -0.09
C ASP A 111 -7.13 6.28 -0.84
N PRO A 112 -6.49 7.36 -1.36
CA PRO A 112 -7.23 8.45 -2.01
C PRO A 112 -8.07 8.04 -3.22
N ASP A 113 -7.75 6.93 -3.87
CA ASP A 113 -8.48 6.44 -5.04
C ASP A 113 -9.44 5.30 -4.73
N GLY A 114 -9.63 4.98 -3.45
CA GLY A 114 -10.55 3.94 -3.03
C GLY A 114 -9.95 2.54 -2.95
N TYR A 115 -8.63 2.41 -3.10
CA TYR A 115 -7.98 1.11 -2.88
C TYR A 115 -8.00 0.76 -1.40
N CYS A 116 -8.36 -0.49 -1.12
CA CYS A 116 -8.29 -1.01 0.24
C CYS A 116 -6.87 -1.45 0.53
N VAL A 117 -6.31 -0.94 1.63
CA VAL A 117 -5.02 -1.36 2.15
C VAL A 117 -5.27 -2.05 3.48
N LEU A 118 -4.97 -3.33 3.54
CA LEU A 118 -5.08 -4.10 4.79
C LEU A 118 -3.69 -4.27 5.38
N VAL A 119 -3.62 -4.21 6.69
CA VAL A 119 -2.37 -4.45 7.43
C VAL A 119 -2.63 -5.57 8.44
N GLY A 120 -1.86 -6.63 8.35
CA GLY A 120 -1.96 -7.78 9.24
C GLY A 120 -0.74 -7.94 10.12
N GLN A 121 -0.93 -8.53 11.27
CA GLN A 121 0.16 -8.84 12.20
C GLN A 121 0.97 -10.03 11.69
N THR A 122 2.29 -9.91 11.69
CA THR A 122 3.15 -11.04 11.40
C THR A 122 4.34 -11.07 12.35
N ASP A 123 4.72 -12.27 12.76
CA ASP A 123 5.96 -12.48 13.50
C ASP A 123 7.09 -12.97 12.60
N GLU A 124 6.77 -13.15 11.30
CA GLU A 124 7.78 -13.58 10.33
C GLU A 124 8.76 -12.44 10.04
N VAL A 125 10.03 -12.79 9.99
CA VAL A 125 11.09 -11.82 9.68
C VAL A 125 11.51 -11.89 8.21
N SER A 126 10.95 -12.83 7.45
CA SER A 126 11.30 -13.04 6.06
C SER A 126 10.10 -13.64 5.31
N PHE A 127 9.78 -13.07 4.19
CA PHE A 127 8.76 -13.57 3.27
C PHE A 127 9.39 -14.02 1.98
#